data_c32a615fe1325e11ed456f348313abcd
#
_entry.id   c32a615fe1325e11ed456f348313abcd
#
_cell.length_a   1.000
_cell.length_b   1.000
_cell.length_c   1.000
_cell.angle_alpha   90.00
_cell.angle_beta   90.00
_cell.angle_gamma   90.00
#
_symmetry.space_group_name_H-M   'P 1'
#
loop_
_entity.id
_entity.type
_entity.pdbx_description
1 polymer ?
#
loop_
_entity_poly.entity_id
_entity_poly.type
_entity_poly.pdbx_seq_one_letter_code
_entity_poly.pdbx_strand_id
1 'polypeptide(L)'
;MEKLLNKSNSYVFYKSEYEKLKKENKKLKNNLKKTNMNKKIYSNKSKRAQNKLAKYRKPEILDKIINEKYEELTVAIKSPNPVADRKWGDYFFSHALKKSLEKKGFNVIIQEREHWYDDVDVDINIVLRGLRNYFINFDEINVMWNISHPDMVSDEEYEKYDIVFIASEKHANILKERLNTQVETLFQCTDPEVFFTHKEDNLCEDILFVGVTRKVYRQIVKDSLEKGHNVSIYGVGWEEFIDEDLIKGEFIPNDELYKYYSSCKILLNDHWEDMRDLDFPSNRLFDALACGTFVISDDIPSAKTLFDGNIVTYRDADDLDEKIIYYLNNPQKREELAKKGKEIVLNNHTFDNRVDEIVEALKDISFR
;
A
#
# COMPACT_ATOMS: atom_id res chain seq x y z
N MET A 1 28.03 -30.77 -4.49
CA MET A 1 28.11 -30.42 -5.92
C MET A 1 26.75 -30.33 -6.59
N GLU A 2 25.81 -31.27 -6.37
CA GLU A 2 24.45 -31.22 -6.93
C GLU A 2 23.62 -29.98 -6.48
N LYS A 3 23.71 -29.55 -5.21
CA LYS A 3 23.01 -28.33 -4.72
C LYS A 3 23.50 -27.01 -5.36
N LEU A 4 24.74 -26.95 -5.82
CA LEU A 4 25.29 -25.80 -6.55
C LEU A 4 24.86 -25.79 -8.02
N LEU A 5 24.69 -26.96 -8.62
CA LEU A 5 24.19 -27.13 -9.99
C LEU A 5 22.70 -26.74 -10.09
N ASN A 6 21.88 -27.05 -9.08
CA ASN A 6 20.47 -26.69 -9.05
C ASN A 6 20.27 -25.18 -8.87
N LYS A 7 21.10 -24.49 -8.06
CA LYS A 7 21.06 -23.02 -7.94
C LYS A 7 21.47 -22.31 -9.26
N SER A 8 22.43 -22.85 -9.98
CA SER A 8 22.84 -22.33 -11.29
C SER A 8 21.73 -22.49 -12.34
N ASN A 9 21.06 -23.64 -12.35
CA ASN A 9 19.98 -23.92 -13.31
C ASN A 9 18.73 -23.06 -13.07
N SER A 10 18.35 -22.80 -11.82
CA SER A 10 17.23 -21.90 -11.51
C SER A 10 17.54 -20.45 -11.91
N TYR A 11 18.75 -19.95 -11.64
CA TYR A 11 19.16 -18.60 -12.05
C TYR A 11 19.16 -18.42 -13.57
N VAL A 12 19.62 -19.42 -14.32
CA VAL A 12 19.61 -19.43 -15.80
C VAL A 12 18.19 -19.47 -16.34
N PHE A 13 17.30 -20.24 -15.70
CA PHE A 13 15.87 -20.30 -16.07
C PHE A 13 15.17 -18.95 -15.85
N TYR A 14 15.34 -18.31 -14.69
CA TYR A 14 14.77 -16.99 -14.39
C TYR A 14 15.31 -15.90 -15.33
N LYS A 15 16.58 -15.91 -15.65
CA LYS A 15 17.19 -14.98 -16.61
C LYS A 15 16.62 -15.16 -18.01
N SER A 16 16.38 -16.41 -18.43
CA SER A 16 15.76 -16.72 -19.73
C SER A 16 14.29 -16.27 -19.79
N GLU A 17 13.51 -16.50 -18.73
CA GLU A 17 12.12 -16.03 -18.66
C GLU A 17 12.03 -14.49 -18.62
N TYR A 18 12.88 -13.83 -17.84
CA TYR A 18 12.98 -12.38 -17.79
C TYR A 18 13.28 -11.76 -19.18
N GLU A 19 14.25 -12.31 -19.92
CA GLU A 19 14.58 -11.85 -21.28
C GLU A 19 13.45 -12.13 -22.28
N LYS A 20 12.70 -13.22 -22.08
CA LYS A 20 11.51 -13.53 -22.90
C LYS A 20 10.38 -12.53 -22.64
N LEU A 21 10.05 -12.24 -21.40
CA LEU A 21 9.06 -11.23 -21.00
C LEU A 21 9.46 -9.82 -21.45
N LYS A 22 10.75 -9.49 -21.41
CA LYS A 22 11.29 -8.22 -21.89
C LYS A 22 11.14 -8.07 -23.40
N LYS A 23 11.34 -9.16 -24.17
CA LYS A 23 11.09 -9.19 -25.62
C LYS A 23 9.61 -9.10 -25.97
N GLU A 24 8.73 -9.78 -25.21
CA GLU A 24 7.28 -9.69 -25.38
C GLU A 24 6.75 -8.29 -25.05
N ASN A 25 7.19 -7.67 -23.98
CA ASN A 25 6.85 -6.28 -23.64
C ASN A 25 7.33 -5.29 -24.72
N LYS A 26 8.50 -5.50 -25.29
CA LYS A 26 8.99 -4.69 -26.41
C LYS A 26 8.13 -4.87 -27.67
N LYS A 27 7.66 -6.10 -27.92
CA LYS A 27 6.75 -6.43 -29.04
C LYS A 27 5.36 -5.84 -28.85
N LEU A 28 4.81 -5.91 -27.63
CA LEU A 28 3.55 -5.27 -27.23
C LEU A 28 3.63 -3.73 -27.35
N LYS A 29 4.71 -3.10 -26.87
CA LYS A 29 4.95 -1.67 -27.03
C LYS A 29 5.03 -1.23 -28.50
N ASN A 30 5.65 -2.04 -29.36
CA ASN A 30 5.72 -1.76 -30.80
C ASN A 30 4.38 -1.95 -31.52
N ASN A 31 3.57 -2.94 -31.11
CA ASN A 31 2.23 -3.15 -31.64
C ASN A 31 1.27 -2.06 -31.16
N LEU A 32 1.36 -1.63 -29.89
CA LEU A 32 0.63 -0.47 -29.37
C LEU A 32 0.95 0.81 -30.15
N LYS A 33 2.21 1.04 -30.52
CA LYS A 33 2.61 2.19 -31.34
C LYS A 33 1.97 2.18 -32.74
N LYS A 34 1.80 1.01 -33.36
CA LYS A 34 1.13 0.87 -34.69
C LYS A 34 -0.38 1.05 -34.63
N THR A 35 -1.04 0.56 -33.55
CA THR A 35 -2.50 0.71 -33.36
C THR A 35 -2.87 2.11 -32.87
N ASN A 36 -1.94 2.81 -32.24
CA ASN A 36 -2.16 4.13 -31.65
C ASN A 36 -2.08 5.31 -32.64
N MET A 37 -1.68 5.11 -33.89
CA MET A 37 -1.62 6.25 -34.82
C MET A 37 -3.01 6.78 -35.18
N ASN A 38 -4.02 5.92 -35.35
CA ASN A 38 -5.40 6.36 -35.54
C ASN A 38 -6.11 6.73 -34.21
N LYS A 39 -5.82 6.04 -33.10
CA LYS A 39 -6.25 6.45 -31.76
C LYS A 39 -5.65 7.79 -31.33
N LYS A 40 -4.41 8.14 -31.75
CA LYS A 40 -3.73 9.39 -31.40
C LYS A 40 -4.44 10.63 -31.95
N ILE A 41 -5.09 10.54 -33.13
CA ILE A 41 -5.85 11.66 -33.70
C ILE A 41 -7.19 11.85 -32.97
N TYR A 42 -7.88 10.77 -32.62
CA TYR A 42 -9.10 10.81 -31.82
C TYR A 42 -8.81 11.23 -30.37
N SER A 43 -7.73 10.72 -29.76
CA SER A 43 -7.29 11.10 -28.41
C SER A 43 -6.91 12.59 -28.31
N ASN A 44 -6.26 13.16 -29.32
CA ASN A 44 -5.88 14.59 -29.29
C ASN A 44 -7.08 15.55 -29.45
N LYS A 45 -8.14 15.16 -30.19
CA LYS A 45 -9.38 15.93 -30.28
C LYS A 45 -10.19 15.84 -28.97
N SER A 46 -10.23 14.65 -28.38
CA SER A 46 -10.86 14.41 -27.07
C SER A 46 -10.13 15.19 -25.97
N LYS A 47 -8.80 15.12 -25.89
CA LYS A 47 -8.00 15.88 -24.93
C LYS A 47 -8.20 17.40 -25.05
N ARG A 48 -8.29 17.94 -26.28
CA ARG A 48 -8.58 19.39 -26.48
C ARG A 48 -9.98 19.78 -25.98
N ALA A 49 -10.96 18.92 -26.15
CA ALA A 49 -12.30 19.16 -25.65
C ALA A 49 -12.33 19.06 -24.10
N GLN A 50 -11.70 18.03 -23.54
CA GLN A 50 -11.57 17.86 -22.09
C GLN A 50 -10.80 19.02 -21.44
N ASN A 51 -9.69 19.47 -22.01
CA ASN A 51 -8.94 20.63 -21.50
C ASN A 51 -9.76 21.94 -21.56
N LYS A 52 -10.72 22.07 -22.48
CA LYS A 52 -11.64 23.22 -22.50
C LYS A 52 -12.68 23.10 -21.39
N LEU A 53 -13.23 21.91 -21.17
CA LEU A 53 -14.18 21.63 -20.08
C LEU A 53 -13.51 21.77 -18.71
N ALA A 54 -12.29 21.29 -18.55
CA ALA A 54 -11.51 21.37 -17.32
C ALA A 54 -11.40 22.80 -16.77
N LYS A 55 -11.27 23.80 -17.66
CA LYS A 55 -11.18 25.22 -17.26
C LYS A 55 -12.41 25.75 -16.52
N TYR A 56 -13.55 25.10 -16.71
CA TYR A 56 -14.81 25.51 -16.06
C TYR A 56 -15.19 24.53 -14.94
N ARG A 57 -15.03 23.23 -15.19
CA ARG A 57 -15.49 22.19 -14.27
C ARG A 57 -14.61 22.09 -13.02
N LYS A 58 -13.28 22.08 -13.15
CA LYS A 58 -12.40 21.96 -11.98
C LYS A 58 -12.55 23.12 -10.98
N PRO A 59 -12.61 24.40 -11.39
CA PRO A 59 -12.91 25.49 -10.47
C PRO A 59 -14.27 25.38 -9.77
N GLU A 60 -15.31 24.86 -10.46
CA GLU A 60 -16.63 24.63 -9.86
C GLU A 60 -16.56 23.52 -8.78
N ILE A 61 -15.85 22.42 -9.07
CA ILE A 61 -15.62 21.35 -8.10
C ILE A 61 -14.86 21.89 -6.88
N LEU A 62 -13.81 22.68 -7.11
CA LEU A 62 -13.02 23.29 -6.03
C LEU A 62 -13.86 24.24 -5.17
N ASP A 63 -14.72 25.04 -5.79
CA ASP A 63 -15.65 25.92 -5.06
C ASP A 63 -16.57 25.12 -4.13
N LYS A 64 -17.09 23.99 -4.59
CA LYS A 64 -17.87 23.06 -3.76
C LYS A 64 -17.06 22.48 -2.60
N ILE A 65 -15.79 22.12 -2.82
CA ILE A 65 -14.90 21.63 -1.75
C ILE A 65 -14.65 22.71 -0.71
N ILE A 66 -14.33 23.93 -1.14
CA ILE A 66 -14.07 25.08 -0.25
C ILE A 66 -15.31 25.44 0.57
N ASN A 67 -16.50 25.37 -0.03
CA ASN A 67 -17.77 25.65 0.63
C ASN A 67 -18.39 24.42 1.34
N GLU A 68 -17.63 23.32 1.46
CA GLU A 68 -18.01 22.08 2.16
C GLU A 68 -19.32 21.43 1.65
N LYS A 69 -19.62 21.61 0.35
CA LYS A 69 -20.78 21.01 -0.33
C LYS A 69 -20.45 19.61 -0.87
N TYR A 70 -19.97 18.75 0.00
CA TYR A 70 -19.45 17.43 -0.38
C TYR A 70 -20.53 16.49 -0.95
N GLU A 71 -21.78 16.64 -0.50
CA GLU A 71 -22.93 15.88 -1.00
C GLU A 71 -23.29 16.17 -2.47
N GLU A 72 -22.79 17.26 -3.03
CA GLU A 72 -22.91 17.59 -4.45
C GLU A 72 -21.78 16.99 -5.31
N LEU A 73 -20.80 16.29 -4.70
CA LEU A 73 -19.62 15.78 -5.37
C LEU A 73 -19.61 14.26 -5.40
N THR A 74 -19.24 13.70 -6.55
CA THR A 74 -19.02 12.26 -6.73
C THR A 74 -17.52 11.96 -6.80
N VAL A 75 -17.05 11.13 -5.87
CA VAL A 75 -15.67 10.63 -5.81
C VAL A 75 -15.61 9.20 -6.33
N ALA A 76 -14.75 8.94 -7.31
CA ALA A 76 -14.41 7.58 -7.72
C ALA A 76 -13.07 7.15 -7.14
N ILE A 77 -13.07 6.05 -6.38
CA ILE A 77 -11.84 5.40 -5.94
C ILE A 77 -11.46 4.38 -6.99
N LYS A 78 -10.31 4.58 -7.66
CA LYS A 78 -9.75 3.64 -8.63
C LYS A 78 -8.91 2.61 -7.89
N SER A 79 -9.53 1.49 -7.53
CA SER A 79 -8.88 0.39 -6.83
C SER A 79 -8.15 -0.54 -7.81
N PRO A 80 -6.86 -0.88 -7.58
CA PRO A 80 -6.08 -1.68 -8.53
C PRO A 80 -6.38 -3.18 -8.50
N ASN A 81 -7.19 -3.65 -7.54
CA ASN A 81 -7.57 -5.05 -7.46
C ASN A 81 -8.45 -5.47 -8.65
N PRO A 82 -8.31 -6.71 -9.15
CA PRO A 82 -9.25 -7.27 -10.10
C PRO A 82 -10.56 -7.68 -9.41
N VAL A 83 -11.69 -7.59 -10.13
CA VAL A 83 -13.01 -8.03 -9.65
C VAL A 83 -12.99 -9.51 -9.21
N ALA A 84 -12.21 -10.33 -9.91
CA ALA A 84 -12.11 -11.76 -9.62
C ALA A 84 -11.31 -12.08 -8.35
N ASP A 85 -10.54 -11.14 -7.80
CA ASP A 85 -9.68 -11.38 -6.63
C ASP A 85 -9.79 -10.25 -5.60
N ARG A 86 -10.83 -10.31 -4.80
CA ARG A 86 -11.13 -9.40 -3.69
C ARG A 86 -10.40 -9.74 -2.39
N LYS A 87 -9.39 -10.63 -2.47
CA LYS A 87 -8.49 -10.92 -1.34
C LYS A 87 -7.34 -9.93 -1.23
N TRP A 88 -7.13 -9.08 -2.23
CA TRP A 88 -6.07 -8.07 -2.20
C TRP A 88 -6.34 -7.00 -1.14
N GLY A 89 -5.27 -6.56 -0.48
CA GLY A 89 -5.35 -5.48 0.52
C GLY A 89 -5.99 -4.20 -0.03
N ASP A 90 -5.71 -3.88 -1.30
CA ASP A 90 -6.29 -2.70 -1.98
C ASP A 90 -7.83 -2.71 -2.02
N TYR A 91 -8.46 -3.89 -2.09
CA TYR A 91 -9.91 -4.02 -2.00
C TYR A 91 -10.42 -3.48 -0.66
N PHE A 92 -9.86 -3.96 0.45
CA PHE A 92 -10.27 -3.55 1.79
C PHE A 92 -9.91 -2.09 2.06
N PHE A 93 -8.73 -1.67 1.63
CA PHE A 93 -8.27 -0.30 1.73
C PHE A 93 -9.23 0.68 1.00
N SER A 94 -9.67 0.35 -0.21
CA SER A 94 -10.61 1.17 -0.96
C SER A 94 -11.99 1.26 -0.30
N HIS A 95 -12.46 0.18 0.35
CA HIS A 95 -13.72 0.17 1.07
C HIS A 95 -13.67 1.00 2.37
N ALA A 96 -12.57 0.92 3.10
CA ALA A 96 -12.36 1.75 4.29
C ALA A 96 -12.26 3.24 3.92
N LEU A 97 -11.52 3.57 2.86
CA LEU A 97 -11.46 4.94 2.33
C LEU A 97 -12.84 5.46 1.89
N LYS A 98 -13.63 4.61 1.18
CA LYS A 98 -15.00 4.94 0.78
C LYS A 98 -15.85 5.30 1.99
N LYS A 99 -15.85 4.45 3.02
CA LYS A 99 -16.62 4.64 4.25
C LYS A 99 -16.29 5.99 4.92
N SER A 100 -15.01 6.33 5.01
CA SER A 100 -14.56 7.59 5.60
C SER A 100 -14.93 8.81 4.76
N LEU A 101 -14.83 8.73 3.42
CA LEU A 101 -15.29 9.79 2.51
C LEU A 101 -16.82 9.97 2.57
N GLU A 102 -17.59 8.89 2.64
CA GLU A 102 -19.05 8.97 2.82
C GLU A 102 -19.45 9.59 4.17
N LYS A 103 -18.71 9.28 5.23
CA LYS A 103 -18.87 9.91 6.55
C LYS A 103 -18.59 11.43 6.49
N LYS A 104 -17.68 11.86 5.62
CA LYS A 104 -17.40 13.28 5.36
C LYS A 104 -18.50 13.96 4.53
N GLY A 105 -19.35 13.18 3.86
CA GLY A 105 -20.52 13.65 3.09
C GLY A 105 -20.43 13.47 1.58
N PHE A 106 -19.34 12.92 1.05
CA PHE A 106 -19.20 12.69 -0.40
C PHE A 106 -20.07 11.53 -0.90
N ASN A 107 -20.50 11.61 -2.16
CA ASN A 107 -21.01 10.44 -2.89
C ASN A 107 -19.83 9.64 -3.42
N VAL A 108 -19.69 8.35 -3.05
CA VAL A 108 -18.47 7.58 -3.35
C VAL A 108 -18.79 6.30 -4.09
N ILE A 109 -18.09 6.09 -5.20
CA ILE A 109 -18.08 4.83 -5.94
C ILE A 109 -16.69 4.21 -5.90
N ILE A 110 -16.61 2.88 -5.84
CA ILE A 110 -15.37 2.13 -6.05
C ILE A 110 -15.42 1.57 -7.46
N GLN A 111 -14.38 1.81 -8.22
CA GLN A 111 -14.16 1.20 -9.51
C GLN A 111 -12.95 0.28 -9.40
N GLU A 112 -13.21 -1.03 -9.39
CA GLU A 112 -12.17 -2.05 -9.49
C GLU A 112 -11.57 -2.03 -10.90
N ARG A 113 -10.42 -2.63 -11.11
CA ARG A 113 -9.59 -2.48 -12.32
C ARG A 113 -10.34 -2.61 -13.65
N GLU A 114 -11.25 -3.56 -13.75
CA GLU A 114 -12.05 -3.82 -14.96
C GLU A 114 -13.08 -2.71 -15.23
N HIS A 115 -13.45 -1.94 -14.21
CA HIS A 115 -14.46 -0.88 -14.22
C HIS A 115 -13.87 0.54 -14.20
N TRP A 116 -12.55 0.69 -14.26
CA TRP A 116 -11.87 2.00 -14.17
C TRP A 116 -12.34 3.03 -15.20
N TYR A 117 -12.84 2.56 -16.33
CA TYR A 117 -13.21 3.39 -17.48
C TYR A 117 -14.70 3.29 -17.83
N ASP A 118 -15.52 2.80 -16.89
CA ASP A 118 -16.97 2.81 -17.06
C ASP A 118 -17.47 4.27 -17.16
N ASP A 119 -18.47 4.49 -18.01
CA ASP A 119 -19.05 5.82 -18.27
C ASP A 119 -19.92 6.27 -17.09
N VAL A 120 -19.29 6.83 -16.09
CA VAL A 120 -19.92 7.39 -14.88
C VAL A 120 -19.46 8.83 -14.73
N ASP A 121 -20.37 9.73 -14.44
CA ASP A 121 -20.04 11.13 -14.14
C ASP A 121 -19.38 11.22 -12.76
N VAL A 122 -18.13 11.68 -12.75
CA VAL A 122 -17.26 11.74 -11.58
C VAL A 122 -16.62 13.11 -11.50
N ASP A 123 -16.58 13.70 -10.33
CA ASP A 123 -15.92 14.98 -10.07
C ASP A 123 -14.47 14.80 -9.67
N ILE A 124 -14.19 13.84 -8.81
CA ILE A 124 -12.86 13.57 -8.25
C ILE A 124 -12.51 12.11 -8.42
N ASN A 125 -11.35 11.83 -9.01
CA ASN A 125 -10.75 10.49 -9.01
C ASN A 125 -9.67 10.40 -7.94
N ILE A 126 -9.77 9.43 -7.04
CA ILE A 126 -8.68 9.04 -6.14
C ILE A 126 -8.12 7.71 -6.64
N VAL A 127 -6.92 7.75 -7.20
CA VAL A 127 -6.23 6.58 -7.76
C VAL A 127 -5.31 5.99 -6.71
N LEU A 128 -5.63 4.80 -6.21
CA LEU A 128 -4.74 4.04 -5.34
C LEU A 128 -3.62 3.45 -6.20
N ARG A 129 -2.47 4.11 -6.20
CA ARG A 129 -1.35 3.76 -7.08
C ARG A 129 -0.39 2.80 -6.36
N GLY A 130 -0.46 1.54 -6.76
CA GLY A 130 0.48 0.49 -6.46
C GLY A 130 1.06 -0.08 -7.77
N LEU A 131 0.66 -1.30 -8.16
CA LEU A 131 1.17 -2.00 -9.35
C LEU A 131 0.69 -1.47 -10.70
N ARG A 132 -0.37 -0.65 -10.75
CA ARG A 132 -1.09 -0.33 -12.00
C ARG A 132 -1.21 1.16 -12.22
N ASN A 133 -0.99 1.56 -13.49
CA ASN A 133 -1.17 2.92 -13.96
C ASN A 133 -2.62 3.13 -14.45
N TYR A 134 -3.22 4.28 -14.10
CA TYR A 134 -4.53 4.73 -14.56
C TYR A 134 -4.37 5.87 -15.58
N PHE A 135 -5.18 5.86 -16.64
CA PHE A 135 -5.22 6.95 -17.62
C PHE A 135 -6.30 7.94 -17.21
N ILE A 136 -5.86 9.10 -16.73
CA ILE A 136 -6.74 10.13 -16.18
C ILE A 136 -7.70 10.75 -17.22
N ASN A 137 -8.84 11.24 -16.72
CA ASN A 137 -9.73 12.14 -17.44
C ASN A 137 -9.43 13.58 -17.03
N PHE A 138 -9.10 14.46 -17.96
CA PHE A 138 -8.55 15.77 -17.67
C PHE A 138 -9.58 16.81 -17.17
N ASP A 139 -10.88 16.59 -17.36
CA ASP A 139 -11.94 17.46 -16.87
C ASP A 139 -12.41 17.15 -15.44
N GLU A 140 -11.88 16.11 -14.83
CA GLU A 140 -12.06 15.73 -13.44
C GLU A 140 -10.87 16.15 -12.58
N ILE A 141 -11.03 16.35 -11.28
CA ILE A 141 -9.88 16.45 -10.36
C ILE A 141 -9.29 15.08 -10.18
N ASN A 142 -7.99 14.92 -10.48
CA ASN A 142 -7.28 13.66 -10.43
C ASN A 142 -6.28 13.68 -9.29
N VAL A 143 -6.51 12.85 -8.31
CA VAL A 143 -5.67 12.63 -7.13
C VAL A 143 -4.96 11.30 -7.29
N MET A 144 -3.64 11.26 -7.18
CA MET A 144 -2.90 10.00 -7.00
C MET A 144 -2.58 9.83 -5.52
N TRP A 145 -2.84 8.64 -4.99
CA TRP A 145 -2.26 8.20 -3.72
C TRP A 145 -1.32 7.04 -4.00
N ASN A 146 0.00 7.32 -4.05
CA ASN A 146 1.02 6.30 -4.24
C ASN A 146 1.31 5.62 -2.91
N ILE A 147 0.73 4.44 -2.73
CA ILE A 147 0.78 3.66 -1.49
C ILE A 147 1.87 2.59 -1.49
N SER A 148 2.36 2.19 -2.67
CA SER A 148 3.41 1.17 -2.82
C SER A 148 4.04 1.22 -4.21
N HIS A 149 5.14 0.46 -4.40
CA HIS A 149 5.85 0.32 -5.68
C HIS A 149 6.21 1.67 -6.34
N PRO A 150 6.90 2.57 -5.62
CA PRO A 150 7.27 3.88 -6.14
C PRO A 150 8.23 3.81 -7.35
N ASP A 151 9.01 2.73 -7.48
CA ASP A 151 9.90 2.44 -8.61
C ASP A 151 9.15 2.21 -9.94
N MET A 152 7.84 1.93 -9.88
CA MET A 152 6.98 1.72 -11.04
C MET A 152 6.28 3.00 -11.53
N VAL A 153 6.51 4.15 -10.91
CA VAL A 153 5.85 5.41 -11.25
C VAL A 153 6.88 6.37 -11.85
N SER A 154 6.65 6.82 -13.08
CA SER A 154 7.53 7.80 -13.72
C SER A 154 7.12 9.24 -13.40
N ASP A 155 8.05 10.18 -13.55
CA ASP A 155 7.78 11.60 -13.37
C ASP A 155 6.66 12.08 -14.31
N GLU A 156 6.64 11.59 -15.55
CA GLU A 156 5.56 11.92 -16.50
C GLU A 156 4.21 11.34 -16.11
N GLU A 157 4.18 10.30 -15.26
CA GLU A 157 2.94 9.80 -14.71
C GLU A 157 2.45 10.71 -13.58
N TYR A 158 3.32 11.07 -12.64
CA TYR A 158 3.00 12.00 -11.55
C TYR A 158 2.51 13.37 -12.07
N GLU A 159 3.18 13.95 -13.05
CA GLU A 159 2.86 15.27 -13.66
C GLU A 159 1.47 15.37 -14.32
N LYS A 160 0.76 14.25 -14.49
CA LYS A 160 -0.59 14.26 -15.05
C LYS A 160 -1.67 14.53 -13.99
N TYR A 161 -1.37 14.30 -12.73
CA TYR A 161 -2.33 14.47 -11.63
C TYR A 161 -2.36 15.91 -11.14
N ASP A 162 -3.51 16.32 -10.61
CA ASP A 162 -3.67 17.65 -10.04
C ASP A 162 -2.96 17.74 -8.67
N ILE A 163 -2.98 16.64 -7.92
CA ILE A 163 -2.23 16.46 -6.68
C ILE A 163 -1.77 15.01 -6.54
N VAL A 164 -0.60 14.83 -5.97
CA VAL A 164 0.00 13.52 -5.70
C VAL A 164 0.29 13.38 -4.22
N PHE A 165 -0.31 12.38 -3.60
CA PHE A 165 -0.01 11.94 -2.25
C PHE A 165 0.97 10.76 -2.27
N ILE A 166 2.01 10.85 -1.46
CA ILE A 166 3.06 9.84 -1.35
C ILE A 166 3.07 9.27 0.07
N ALA A 167 2.97 7.94 0.20
CA ALA A 167 3.00 7.28 1.50
C ALA A 167 4.42 7.19 2.10
N SER A 168 5.25 8.19 1.83
CA SER A 168 6.61 8.35 2.32
C SER A 168 6.99 9.83 2.32
N GLU A 169 7.42 10.35 3.45
CA GLU A 169 7.93 11.72 3.55
C GLU A 169 9.25 11.89 2.77
N LYS A 170 10.15 10.90 2.89
CA LYS A 170 11.42 10.89 2.15
C LYS A 170 11.19 11.00 0.65
N HIS A 171 10.33 10.16 0.10
CA HIS A 171 10.06 10.15 -1.34
C HIS A 171 9.26 11.37 -1.79
N ALA A 172 8.30 11.84 -0.99
CA ALA A 172 7.56 13.07 -1.26
C ALA A 172 8.51 14.27 -1.37
N ASN A 173 9.48 14.41 -0.47
CA ASN A 173 10.46 15.49 -0.51
C ASN A 173 11.35 15.41 -1.78
N ILE A 174 11.78 14.22 -2.19
CA ILE A 174 12.51 14.01 -3.46
C ILE A 174 11.65 14.46 -4.66
N LEU A 175 10.36 14.14 -4.66
CA LEU A 175 9.47 14.49 -5.76
C LEU A 175 9.14 15.99 -5.79
N LYS A 176 8.98 16.65 -4.63
CA LYS A 176 8.76 18.10 -4.52
C LYS A 176 9.86 18.92 -5.20
N GLU A 177 11.09 18.44 -5.17
CA GLU A 177 12.25 19.15 -5.77
C GLU A 177 12.28 19.07 -7.30
N ARG A 178 11.62 18.05 -7.89
CA ARG A 178 11.76 17.77 -9.34
C ARG A 178 10.46 17.83 -10.13
N LEU A 179 9.30 17.73 -9.46
CA LEU A 179 8.01 17.78 -10.13
C LEU A 179 7.40 19.18 -10.03
N ASN A 180 6.57 19.49 -11.01
CA ASN A 180 5.79 20.73 -10.98
C ASN A 180 4.40 20.51 -10.38
N THR A 181 3.86 19.30 -10.37
CA THR A 181 2.59 18.99 -9.72
C THR A 181 2.72 19.13 -8.21
N GLN A 182 1.60 19.41 -7.54
CA GLN A 182 1.57 19.45 -6.07
C GLN A 182 1.82 18.04 -5.52
N VAL A 183 2.79 17.92 -4.63
CA VAL A 183 3.14 16.66 -3.96
C VAL A 183 3.00 16.85 -2.46
N GLU A 184 2.27 15.95 -1.82
CA GLU A 184 2.10 15.94 -0.37
C GLU A 184 2.41 14.56 0.21
N THR A 185 2.82 14.54 1.47
CA THR A 185 2.98 13.28 2.21
C THR A 185 1.61 12.83 2.72
N LEU A 186 1.25 11.56 2.46
CA LEU A 186 0.04 10.96 3.01
C LEU A 186 0.31 9.48 3.29
N PHE A 187 0.65 9.16 4.52
CA PHE A 187 0.94 7.79 4.92
C PHE A 187 -0.29 6.88 4.80
N GLN A 188 -0.06 5.57 4.70
CA GLN A 188 -1.11 4.59 4.86
C GLN A 188 -1.73 4.70 6.27
N CYS A 189 -2.81 3.96 6.52
CA CYS A 189 -3.58 4.09 7.77
C CYS A 189 -4.41 2.83 8.02
N THR A 190 -5.16 2.82 9.11
CA THR A 190 -6.02 1.70 9.51
C THR A 190 -7.49 2.09 9.60
N ASP A 191 -8.39 1.09 9.51
CA ASP A 191 -9.80 1.20 9.90
C ASP A 191 -9.99 0.62 11.31
N PRO A 192 -10.21 1.46 12.34
CA PRO A 192 -10.37 1.00 13.72
C PRO A 192 -11.65 0.18 13.98
N GLU A 193 -12.58 0.15 13.02
CA GLU A 193 -13.77 -0.71 13.10
C GLU A 193 -13.48 -2.14 12.61
N VAL A 194 -12.39 -2.32 11.85
CA VAL A 194 -11.90 -3.63 11.38
C VAL A 194 -10.75 -4.12 12.24
N PHE A 195 -9.80 -3.23 12.56
CA PHE A 195 -8.59 -3.57 13.32
C PHE A 195 -8.68 -3.00 14.74
N PHE A 196 -9.02 -3.87 15.69
CA PHE A 196 -9.15 -3.55 17.09
C PHE A 196 -8.65 -4.71 17.96
N THR A 197 -8.40 -4.47 19.24
CA THR A 197 -7.91 -5.52 20.14
C THR A 197 -9.01 -6.53 20.46
N HIS A 198 -8.76 -7.80 20.09
CA HIS A 198 -9.61 -8.94 20.44
C HIS A 198 -8.73 -10.20 20.52
N LYS A 199 -8.41 -10.63 21.72
CA LYS A 199 -7.57 -11.81 21.96
C LYS A 199 -8.40 -13.09 22.00
N GLU A 200 -7.90 -14.12 21.33
CA GLU A 200 -8.44 -15.47 21.37
C GLU A 200 -7.34 -16.46 21.79
N ASP A 201 -7.55 -17.20 22.88
CA ASP A 201 -6.54 -18.09 23.47
C ASP A 201 -6.06 -19.19 22.50
N ASN A 202 -6.92 -19.66 21.60
CA ASN A 202 -6.59 -20.66 20.59
C ASN A 202 -5.77 -20.12 19.42
N LEU A 203 -5.56 -18.80 19.33
CA LEU A 203 -4.75 -18.12 18.31
C LEU A 203 -3.47 -17.51 18.89
N CYS A 204 -3.09 -17.91 20.12
CA CYS A 204 -1.90 -17.39 20.78
C CYS A 204 -0.61 -17.99 20.19
N GLU A 205 -0.01 -17.27 19.23
CA GLU A 205 1.29 -17.61 18.66
C GLU A 205 2.41 -16.81 19.34
N ASP A 206 3.55 -17.43 19.58
CA ASP A 206 4.72 -16.72 20.11
C ASP A 206 5.25 -15.72 19.10
N ILE A 207 5.43 -16.16 17.84
CA ILE A 207 5.90 -15.34 16.74
C ILE A 207 5.03 -15.61 15.52
N LEU A 208 4.44 -14.57 14.97
CA LEU A 208 3.56 -14.62 13.82
C LEU A 208 4.15 -13.86 12.63
N PHE A 209 4.04 -14.45 11.44
CA PHE A 209 4.24 -13.76 10.18
C PHE A 209 3.04 -14.00 9.26
N VAL A 210 2.45 -12.93 8.74
CA VAL A 210 1.33 -13.01 7.78
C VAL A 210 1.73 -12.34 6.47
N GLY A 211 1.85 -13.12 5.40
CA GLY A 211 2.18 -12.57 4.09
C GLY A 211 2.71 -13.62 3.12
N VAL A 212 2.52 -13.35 1.84
CA VAL A 212 3.03 -14.21 0.75
C VAL A 212 4.55 -14.07 0.60
N THR A 213 5.23 -15.11 0.10
CA THR A 213 6.69 -15.07 -0.13
C THR A 213 7.13 -14.06 -1.18
N ARG A 214 6.25 -13.72 -2.14
CA ARG A 214 6.61 -12.90 -3.32
C ARG A 214 7.69 -13.55 -4.19
N LYS A 215 7.80 -14.89 -4.12
CA LYS A 215 8.83 -15.72 -4.78
C LYS A 215 10.27 -15.44 -4.32
N VAL A 216 10.41 -14.90 -3.14
CA VAL A 216 11.69 -14.71 -2.46
C VAL A 216 11.58 -15.17 -1.02
N TYR A 217 12.67 -15.71 -0.46
CA TYR A 217 12.71 -16.02 0.95
C TYR A 217 12.81 -14.72 1.74
N ARG A 218 11.72 -14.35 2.40
CA ARG A 218 11.64 -13.09 3.17
C ARG A 218 12.67 -13.06 4.27
N GLN A 219 13.52 -12.02 4.29
CA GLN A 219 14.72 -12.02 5.12
C GLN A 219 14.42 -12.16 6.62
N ILE A 220 13.41 -11.46 7.13
CA ILE A 220 13.04 -11.53 8.55
C ILE A 220 12.60 -12.94 8.97
N VAL A 221 11.89 -13.65 8.10
CA VAL A 221 11.47 -15.04 8.37
C VAL A 221 12.68 -15.97 8.32
N LYS A 222 13.54 -15.82 7.29
CA LYS A 222 14.75 -16.58 7.13
C LYS A 222 15.66 -16.45 8.36
N ASP A 223 15.97 -15.23 8.76
CA ASP A 223 16.84 -14.93 9.90
C ASP A 223 16.27 -15.51 11.20
N SER A 224 14.95 -15.39 11.42
CA SER A 224 14.29 -15.94 12.60
C SER A 224 14.41 -17.48 12.65
N LEU A 225 14.16 -18.17 11.53
CA LEU A 225 14.22 -19.63 11.45
C LEU A 225 15.67 -20.16 11.55
N GLU A 226 16.65 -19.47 10.93
CA GLU A 226 18.08 -19.84 11.02
C GLU A 226 18.61 -19.68 12.46
N LYS A 227 18.01 -18.82 13.28
CA LYS A 227 18.28 -18.67 14.71
C LYS A 227 17.51 -19.64 15.61
N GLY A 228 16.69 -20.52 15.01
CA GLY A 228 15.97 -21.57 15.71
C GLY A 228 14.64 -21.14 16.34
N HIS A 229 14.13 -19.97 15.99
CA HIS A 229 12.81 -19.53 16.44
C HIS A 229 11.70 -20.27 15.66
N ASN A 230 10.63 -20.62 16.37
CA ASN A 230 9.42 -21.19 15.77
C ASN A 230 8.51 -20.04 15.34
N VAL A 231 8.34 -19.83 14.04
CA VAL A 231 7.49 -18.77 13.46
C VAL A 231 6.26 -19.41 12.84
N SER A 232 5.08 -19.01 13.29
CA SER A 232 3.81 -19.41 12.67
C SER A 232 3.55 -18.55 11.43
N ILE A 233 3.44 -19.17 10.26
CA ILE A 233 3.40 -18.47 8.98
C ILE A 233 2.05 -18.70 8.30
N TYR A 234 1.42 -17.60 7.88
CA TYR A 234 0.23 -17.60 7.04
C TYR A 234 0.51 -16.86 5.73
N GLY A 235 0.31 -17.54 4.60
CA GLY A 235 0.55 -16.99 3.26
C GLY A 235 0.88 -18.09 2.26
N VAL A 236 0.85 -17.76 0.97
CA VAL A 236 1.14 -18.71 -0.11
C VAL A 236 2.60 -18.63 -0.58
N GLY A 237 3.09 -19.73 -1.15
CA GLY A 237 4.39 -19.83 -1.81
C GLY A 237 5.56 -20.10 -0.85
N TRP A 238 5.28 -20.51 0.39
CA TRP A 238 6.30 -20.78 1.39
C TRP A 238 6.90 -22.20 1.27
N GLU A 239 6.25 -23.11 0.59
CA GLU A 239 6.60 -24.53 0.43
C GLU A 239 7.96 -24.71 -0.22
N GLU A 240 8.43 -23.72 -0.99
CA GLU A 240 9.75 -23.72 -1.63
C GLU A 240 10.91 -23.34 -0.67
N PHE A 241 10.60 -22.77 0.52
CA PHE A 241 11.59 -22.14 1.40
C PHE A 241 11.66 -22.73 2.80
N ILE A 242 10.56 -23.27 3.33
CA ILE A 242 10.45 -23.71 4.73
C ILE A 242 9.72 -25.05 4.85
N ASP A 243 9.83 -25.68 6.01
CA ASP A 243 9.11 -26.91 6.35
C ASP A 243 7.60 -26.64 6.43
N GLU A 244 6.79 -27.58 5.92
CA GLU A 244 5.33 -27.46 5.88
C GLU A 244 4.69 -27.27 7.26
N ASP A 245 5.28 -27.83 8.32
CA ASP A 245 4.81 -27.72 9.70
C ASP A 245 4.75 -26.27 10.21
N LEU A 246 5.54 -25.38 9.63
CA LEU A 246 5.57 -23.95 9.96
C LEU A 246 4.48 -23.17 9.24
N ILE A 247 3.91 -23.71 8.15
CA ILE A 247 2.85 -23.09 7.36
C ILE A 247 1.52 -23.43 8.02
N LYS A 248 0.94 -22.47 8.73
CA LYS A 248 -0.32 -22.65 9.46
C LYS A 248 -1.56 -22.45 8.59
N GLY A 249 -1.40 -21.80 7.43
CA GLY A 249 -2.45 -21.61 6.44
C GLY A 249 -2.01 -20.72 5.28
N GLU A 250 -2.72 -20.83 4.18
CA GLU A 250 -2.44 -20.04 2.97
C GLU A 250 -2.98 -18.60 3.05
N PHE A 251 -4.00 -18.38 3.89
CA PHE A 251 -4.71 -17.10 3.92
C PHE A 251 -5.48 -16.94 5.24
N ILE A 252 -5.47 -15.73 5.78
CA ILE A 252 -6.38 -15.31 6.86
C ILE A 252 -7.35 -14.28 6.25
N PRO A 253 -8.68 -14.46 6.36
CA PRO A 253 -9.65 -13.46 5.95
C PRO A 253 -9.38 -12.11 6.63
N ASN A 254 -9.55 -11.01 5.89
CA ASN A 254 -9.21 -9.68 6.41
C ASN A 254 -10.04 -9.30 7.64
N ASP A 255 -11.28 -9.75 7.70
CA ASP A 255 -12.22 -9.58 8.81
C ASP A 255 -11.96 -10.50 10.01
N GLU A 256 -10.99 -11.41 9.91
CA GLU A 256 -10.50 -12.26 10.98
C GLU A 256 -9.08 -11.88 11.44
N LEU A 257 -8.36 -11.09 10.62
CA LEU A 257 -6.95 -10.81 10.80
C LEU A 257 -6.62 -10.11 12.14
N TYR A 258 -7.54 -9.26 12.61
CA TYR A 258 -7.41 -8.58 13.91
C TYR A 258 -7.28 -9.52 15.09
N LYS A 259 -7.91 -10.72 15.05
CA LYS A 259 -7.82 -11.73 16.10
C LYS A 259 -6.40 -12.29 16.19
N TYR A 260 -5.80 -12.62 15.06
CA TYR A 260 -4.44 -13.14 14.99
C TYR A 260 -3.42 -12.10 15.44
N TYR A 261 -3.56 -10.86 14.98
CA TYR A 261 -2.68 -9.76 15.40
C TYR A 261 -2.81 -9.50 16.90
N SER A 262 -4.02 -9.47 17.45
CA SER A 262 -4.25 -9.24 18.89
C SER A 262 -3.73 -10.38 19.77
N SER A 263 -3.66 -11.61 19.25
CA SER A 263 -3.37 -12.81 20.05
C SER A 263 -1.90 -13.21 20.00
N CYS A 264 -1.13 -12.82 18.99
CA CYS A 264 0.29 -13.16 18.93
C CYS A 264 1.13 -12.33 19.91
N LYS A 265 2.27 -12.89 20.38
CA LYS A 265 3.19 -12.15 21.24
C LYS A 265 4.07 -11.19 20.45
N ILE A 266 4.56 -11.61 19.28
CA ILE A 266 5.41 -10.83 18.37
C ILE A 266 4.88 -11.00 16.94
N LEU A 267 4.58 -9.91 16.26
CA LEU A 267 4.35 -9.91 14.82
C LEU A 267 5.63 -9.49 14.12
N LEU A 268 6.07 -10.28 13.15
CA LEU A 268 7.17 -9.92 12.26
C LEU A 268 6.65 -9.18 11.05
N ASN A 269 7.34 -8.11 10.66
CA ASN A 269 7.06 -7.33 9.46
C ASN A 269 8.33 -7.06 8.66
N ASP A 270 8.21 -6.98 7.35
CA ASP A 270 9.26 -6.51 6.45
C ASP A 270 8.65 -5.79 5.24
N HIS A 271 9.48 -5.05 4.54
CA HIS A 271 9.11 -4.26 3.38
C HIS A 271 9.65 -4.87 2.07
N TRP A 272 9.10 -4.47 0.93
CA TRP A 272 9.75 -4.60 -0.36
C TRP A 272 11.01 -3.74 -0.38
N GLU A 273 12.02 -4.12 -1.17
CA GLU A 273 13.28 -3.39 -1.27
C GLU A 273 13.08 -1.93 -1.69
N ASP A 274 12.28 -1.69 -2.72
CA ASP A 274 11.93 -0.34 -3.20
C ASP A 274 11.19 0.50 -2.14
N MET A 275 10.28 -0.13 -1.40
CA MET A 275 9.56 0.52 -0.29
C MET A 275 10.49 0.83 0.88
N ARG A 276 11.39 -0.08 1.24
CA ARG A 276 12.39 0.15 2.28
C ARG A 276 13.35 1.28 1.90
N ASP A 277 13.87 1.24 0.66
CA ASP A 277 14.85 2.21 0.17
C ASP A 277 14.27 3.62 0.08
N LEU A 278 12.99 3.75 -0.23
CA LEU A 278 12.26 5.02 -0.32
C LEU A 278 11.41 5.33 0.92
N ASP A 279 11.55 4.55 1.99
CA ASP A 279 10.94 4.78 3.30
C ASP A 279 9.39 4.80 3.28
N PHE A 280 8.80 3.77 2.66
CA PHE A 280 7.34 3.54 2.64
C PHE A 280 6.94 2.54 3.73
N PRO A 281 6.34 2.97 4.85
CA PRO A 281 5.86 2.05 5.88
C PRO A 281 4.71 1.20 5.36
N SER A 282 4.78 -0.11 5.61
CA SER A 282 3.74 -1.03 5.17
C SER A 282 2.44 -0.84 5.95
N ASN A 283 1.29 -1.09 5.28
CA ASN A 283 -0.03 -0.96 5.94
C ASN A 283 -0.17 -1.86 7.17
N ARG A 284 0.48 -3.03 7.16
CA ARG A 284 0.46 -3.96 8.31
C ARG A 284 0.90 -3.31 9.62
N LEU A 285 1.81 -2.33 9.60
CA LEU A 285 2.25 -1.64 10.80
C LEU A 285 1.09 -0.89 11.47
N PHE A 286 0.27 -0.21 10.69
CA PHE A 286 -0.89 0.52 11.19
C PHE A 286 -1.98 -0.43 11.72
N ASP A 287 -2.32 -1.46 10.96
CA ASP A 287 -3.34 -2.44 11.33
C ASP A 287 -2.95 -3.23 12.58
N ALA A 288 -1.70 -3.69 12.65
CA ALA A 288 -1.20 -4.42 13.80
C ALA A 288 -1.16 -3.58 15.07
N LEU A 289 -0.67 -2.34 14.98
CA LEU A 289 -0.65 -1.45 16.13
C LEU A 289 -2.07 -1.09 16.60
N ALA A 290 -3.04 -0.90 15.70
CA ALA A 290 -4.44 -0.70 16.06
C ALA A 290 -5.01 -1.88 16.87
N CYS A 291 -4.56 -3.11 16.57
CA CYS A 291 -4.90 -4.31 17.31
C CYS A 291 -4.21 -4.39 18.70
N GLY A 292 -3.25 -3.51 18.98
CA GLY A 292 -2.43 -3.58 20.19
C GLY A 292 -1.37 -4.67 20.12
N THR A 293 -0.83 -4.92 18.94
CA THR A 293 0.18 -5.94 18.66
C THR A 293 1.59 -5.35 18.80
N PHE A 294 2.48 -6.10 19.43
CA PHE A 294 3.91 -5.76 19.42
C PHE A 294 4.56 -6.21 18.11
N VAL A 295 5.29 -5.30 17.47
CA VAL A 295 5.86 -5.53 16.13
C VAL A 295 7.37 -5.43 16.13
N ILE A 296 8.05 -6.39 15.49
CA ILE A 296 9.45 -6.28 15.07
C ILE A 296 9.48 -6.19 13.54
N SER A 297 10.17 -5.18 13.02
CA SER A 297 10.25 -4.89 11.58
C SER A 297 11.69 -4.71 11.13
N ASP A 298 11.94 -4.87 9.82
CA ASP A 298 13.14 -4.36 9.20
C ASP A 298 13.26 -2.84 9.40
N ASP A 299 14.48 -2.31 9.30
CA ASP A 299 14.75 -0.93 9.65
C ASP A 299 14.38 0.03 8.52
N ILE A 300 13.32 0.82 8.75
CA ILE A 300 12.98 2.00 7.94
C ILE A 300 12.85 3.22 8.87
N PRO A 301 13.38 4.38 8.49
CA PRO A 301 13.36 5.59 9.34
C PRO A 301 11.97 6.00 9.80
N SER A 302 10.98 5.97 8.90
CA SER A 302 9.59 6.34 9.20
C SER A 302 8.94 5.46 10.26
N ALA A 303 9.30 4.16 10.37
CA ALA A 303 8.76 3.30 11.41
C ALA A 303 9.11 3.79 12.83
N LYS A 304 10.25 4.45 12.99
CA LYS A 304 10.66 5.03 14.27
C LYS A 304 9.97 6.36 14.56
N THR A 305 9.86 7.21 13.56
CA THR A 305 9.29 8.57 13.73
C THR A 305 7.77 8.56 13.83
N LEU A 306 7.08 7.86 12.93
CA LEU A 306 5.61 7.81 12.90
C LEU A 306 4.99 7.19 14.16
N PHE A 307 5.69 6.21 14.73
CA PHE A 307 5.16 5.46 15.87
C PHE A 307 5.96 5.75 17.16
N ASP A 308 6.70 6.85 17.20
CA ASP A 308 7.43 7.35 18.37
C ASP A 308 8.31 6.26 19.04
N GLY A 309 8.98 5.46 18.21
CA GLY A 309 9.83 4.35 18.65
C GLY A 309 9.08 3.13 19.22
N ASN A 310 7.77 3.04 19.04
CA ASN A 310 6.97 1.92 19.56
C ASN A 310 6.92 0.69 18.62
N ILE A 311 7.57 0.78 17.46
CA ILE A 311 7.94 -0.37 16.62
C ILE A 311 9.43 -0.66 16.85
N VAL A 312 9.75 -1.91 17.11
CA VAL A 312 11.15 -2.35 17.26
C VAL A 312 11.69 -2.71 15.88
N THR A 313 12.81 -2.12 15.49
CA THR A 313 13.49 -2.47 14.23
C THR A 313 14.74 -3.29 14.50
N TYR A 314 15.19 -4.10 13.54
CA TYR A 314 16.41 -4.89 13.64
C TYR A 314 17.36 -4.60 12.47
N ARG A 315 18.65 -4.87 12.66
CA ARG A 315 19.73 -4.58 11.69
C ARG A 315 20.22 -5.82 10.94
N ASP A 316 20.35 -6.92 11.66
CA ASP A 316 20.91 -8.20 11.20
C ASP A 316 20.31 -9.36 12.00
N ALA A 317 20.64 -10.59 11.60
CA ALA A 317 20.08 -11.80 12.20
C ALA A 317 20.42 -11.95 13.69
N ASP A 318 21.59 -11.50 14.14
CA ASP A 318 21.98 -11.56 15.56
C ASP A 318 21.16 -10.56 16.39
N ASP A 319 21.00 -9.34 15.91
CA ASP A 319 20.18 -8.30 16.55
C ASP A 319 18.69 -8.69 16.59
N LEU A 320 18.19 -9.39 15.55
CA LEU A 320 16.83 -9.93 15.52
C LEU A 320 16.64 -11.00 16.58
N ASP A 321 17.58 -11.95 16.69
CA ASP A 321 17.59 -13.03 17.67
C ASP A 321 17.57 -12.47 19.10
N GLU A 322 18.47 -11.56 19.42
CA GLU A 322 18.53 -10.90 20.72
C GLU A 322 17.20 -10.22 21.09
N LYS A 323 16.60 -9.51 20.13
CA LYS A 323 15.32 -8.82 20.32
C LYS A 323 14.16 -9.79 20.50
N ILE A 324 14.06 -10.84 19.71
CA ILE A 324 13.03 -11.87 19.86
C ILE A 324 13.12 -12.50 21.27
N ILE A 325 14.32 -12.94 21.68
CA ILE A 325 14.54 -13.53 23.00
C ILE A 325 14.19 -12.54 24.10
N TYR A 326 14.68 -11.29 24.01
CA TYR A 326 14.40 -10.28 24.98
C TYR A 326 12.89 -10.02 25.16
N TYR A 327 12.20 -9.77 24.06
CA TYR A 327 10.80 -9.40 24.11
C TYR A 327 9.87 -10.58 24.42
N LEU A 328 10.22 -11.83 24.10
CA LEU A 328 9.48 -13.00 24.57
C LEU A 328 9.54 -13.13 26.10
N ASN A 329 10.69 -12.82 26.71
CA ASN A 329 10.92 -12.89 28.14
C ASN A 329 10.47 -11.64 28.93
N ASN A 330 10.09 -10.56 28.26
CA ASN A 330 9.69 -9.28 28.88
C ASN A 330 8.28 -8.83 28.43
N PRO A 331 7.20 -9.54 28.84
CA PRO A 331 5.84 -9.26 28.40
C PRO A 331 5.38 -7.83 28.72
N GLN A 332 5.75 -7.30 29.91
CA GLN A 332 5.38 -5.94 30.32
C GLN A 332 5.92 -4.89 29.35
N LYS A 333 7.16 -5.10 28.82
CA LYS A 333 7.77 -4.18 27.88
C LYS A 333 7.09 -4.25 26.51
N ARG A 334 6.72 -5.47 26.06
CA ARG A 334 5.91 -5.63 24.83
C ARG A 334 4.59 -4.90 24.93
N GLU A 335 3.87 -5.11 26.04
CA GLU A 335 2.55 -4.51 26.28
C GLU A 335 2.62 -2.99 26.36
N GLU A 336 3.66 -2.44 26.99
CA GLU A 336 3.89 -0.98 27.03
C GLU A 336 4.04 -0.40 25.64
N LEU A 337 4.91 -0.98 24.79
CA LEU A 337 5.17 -0.51 23.43
C LEU A 337 3.93 -0.67 22.54
N ALA A 338 3.28 -1.82 22.59
CA ALA A 338 2.06 -2.10 21.85
C ALA A 338 0.93 -1.13 22.21
N LYS A 339 0.75 -0.84 23.49
CA LYS A 339 -0.26 0.13 23.97
C LYS A 339 0.00 1.53 23.43
N LYS A 340 1.24 2.02 23.54
CA LYS A 340 1.61 3.35 23.04
C LYS A 340 1.47 3.44 21.52
N GLY A 341 1.94 2.42 20.79
CA GLY A 341 1.78 2.35 19.34
C GLY A 341 0.32 2.38 18.91
N LYS A 342 -0.56 1.66 19.64
CA LYS A 342 -2.01 1.69 19.40
C LYS A 342 -2.60 3.09 19.62
N GLU A 343 -2.26 3.76 20.70
CA GLU A 343 -2.73 5.12 21.00
C GLU A 343 -2.34 6.09 19.89
N ILE A 344 -1.09 6.02 19.39
CA ILE A 344 -0.61 6.87 18.29
C ILE A 344 -1.42 6.61 17.01
N VAL A 345 -1.58 5.34 16.62
CA VAL A 345 -2.27 4.98 15.37
C VAL A 345 -3.73 5.39 15.41
N LEU A 346 -4.44 5.11 16.51
CA LEU A 346 -5.86 5.44 16.61
C LEU A 346 -6.13 6.95 16.64
N ASN A 347 -5.19 7.74 17.14
CA ASN A 347 -5.34 9.19 17.19
C ASN A 347 -4.96 9.88 15.87
N ASN A 348 -3.96 9.35 15.14
CA ASN A 348 -3.33 10.10 14.05
C ASN A 348 -3.33 9.38 12.69
N HIS A 349 -3.63 8.08 12.65
CA HIS A 349 -3.43 7.27 11.45
C HIS A 349 -4.63 6.38 11.11
N THR A 350 -5.82 6.98 11.14
CA THR A 350 -7.06 6.36 10.66
C THR A 350 -7.44 6.88 9.27
N PHE A 351 -8.37 6.20 8.59
CA PHE A 351 -8.91 6.71 7.32
C PHE A 351 -9.62 8.04 7.48
N ASP A 352 -10.26 8.32 8.65
CA ASP A 352 -10.87 9.62 8.92
C ASP A 352 -9.81 10.72 8.92
N ASN A 353 -8.66 10.53 9.58
CA ASN A 353 -7.55 11.47 9.53
C ASN A 353 -7.06 11.70 8.09
N ARG A 354 -6.91 10.64 7.29
CA ARG A 354 -6.45 10.76 5.89
C ARG A 354 -7.44 11.48 5.00
N VAL A 355 -8.74 11.27 5.21
CA VAL A 355 -9.77 12.01 4.47
C VAL A 355 -9.73 13.50 4.81
N ASP A 356 -9.51 13.86 6.06
CA ASP A 356 -9.34 15.25 6.47
C ASP A 356 -8.10 15.88 5.80
N GLU A 357 -6.95 15.18 5.80
CA GLU A 357 -5.72 15.63 5.13
C GLU A 357 -5.92 15.78 3.60
N ILE A 358 -6.61 14.83 2.96
CA ILE A 358 -6.93 14.90 1.52
C ILE A 358 -7.80 16.13 1.23
N VAL A 359 -8.85 16.34 2.00
CA VAL A 359 -9.79 17.47 1.80
C VAL A 359 -9.09 18.82 1.98
N GLU A 360 -8.25 18.97 3.02
CA GLU A 360 -7.49 20.19 3.23
C GLU A 360 -6.51 20.47 2.07
N ALA A 361 -5.78 19.45 1.62
CA ALA A 361 -4.87 19.61 0.49
C ALA A 361 -5.60 19.91 -0.83
N LEU A 362 -6.83 19.41 -1.01
CA LEU A 362 -7.66 19.72 -2.17
C LEU A 362 -8.11 21.19 -2.20
N LYS A 363 -8.33 21.83 -1.04
CA LYS A 363 -8.69 23.25 -0.96
C LYS A 363 -7.60 24.17 -1.50
N ASP A 364 -6.34 23.73 -1.44
CA ASP A 364 -5.15 24.49 -1.85
C ASP A 364 -4.67 24.16 -3.28
N ILE A 365 -5.41 23.34 -4.03
CA ILE A 365 -5.01 22.99 -5.41
C ILE A 365 -5.01 24.21 -6.32
N SER A 366 -3.91 24.39 -7.04
CA SER A 366 -3.79 25.38 -8.11
C SER A 366 -3.82 24.68 -9.47
N PHE A 367 -4.87 24.91 -10.26
CA PHE A 367 -4.94 24.39 -11.64
C PHE A 367 -4.07 25.23 -12.57
N ARG A 368 -3.23 24.56 -13.34
CA ARG A 368 -2.32 25.14 -14.33
C ARG A 368 -2.91 25.22 -15.74
#